data_82e2929d5b7c6937eecabc79581b1bdd
#
_entry.id   82e2929d5b7c6937eecabc79581b1bdd
#
_cell.length_a   1.000
_cell.length_b   1.000
_cell.length_c   1.000
_cell.angle_alpha   90.00
_cell.angle_beta   90.00
_cell.angle_gamma   90.00
#
_symmetry.space_group_name_H-M   'P 1'
#
loop_
_entity.id
_entity.type
_entity.pdbx_description
1 polymer ?
#
loop_
_entity_poly.entity_id
_entity_poly.type
_entity_poly.pdbx_seq_one_letter_code
_entity_poly.pdbx_strand_id
1 'polypeptide(L)'
;MRYDSEMGRAYHRHISSALLERLPRGKYLLDLGCGTGLFMRRYGETGGDAIGLDISRGMIENARGRCNGFEFCMGTAEELPFRDQTFDAISCLLAFSYLTNPSWMLAEASRILKPGGKIAVCTLSRTMLTSLVPAIYRLGELIDVRHIGVGDFGERYYTEDEMVILFSEAGFHDIRVKRVSFAHISLKKPIFEIARKMEPFVEQRMPSLAYNILATGRKPGLIGDRGP
;
A
#
# COMPACT_ATOMS: atom_id res chain seq x y z
N MET A 1 9.91 -3.89 -15.37
CA MET A 1 8.74 -3.70 -14.47
C MET A 1 8.34 -2.22 -14.40
N ARG A 2 7.08 -1.92 -14.05
CA ARG A 2 6.55 -0.52 -14.00
C ARG A 2 7.36 0.39 -13.06
N TYR A 3 7.93 -0.15 -11.98
CA TYR A 3 8.72 0.58 -10.98
C TYR A 3 10.23 0.60 -11.25
N ASP A 4 10.72 -0.03 -12.31
CA ASP A 4 12.15 0.00 -12.67
C ASP A 4 12.52 1.27 -13.45
N SER A 5 11.55 2.01 -13.97
CA SER A 5 11.75 3.32 -14.57
C SER A 5 12.12 4.37 -13.52
N GLU A 6 12.74 5.46 -13.94
CA GLU A 6 13.07 6.60 -13.05
C GLU A 6 11.83 7.16 -12.34
N MET A 7 10.73 7.38 -13.10
CA MET A 7 9.46 7.85 -12.56
C MET A 7 8.85 6.83 -11.60
N GLY A 8 8.89 5.54 -11.96
CA GLY A 8 8.39 4.46 -11.11
C GLY A 8 9.13 4.38 -9.77
N ARG A 9 10.46 4.53 -9.79
CA ARG A 9 11.27 4.59 -8.56
C ARG A 9 10.97 5.83 -7.73
N ALA A 10 10.78 6.99 -8.36
CA ALA A 10 10.43 8.23 -7.65
C ALA A 10 9.06 8.14 -6.98
N TYR A 11 8.05 7.67 -7.72
CA TYR A 11 6.70 7.43 -7.20
C TYR A 11 6.72 6.42 -6.04
N HIS A 12 7.33 5.24 -6.25
CA HIS A 12 7.43 4.22 -5.19
C HIS A 12 8.14 4.75 -3.95
N ARG A 13 9.21 5.54 -4.12
CA ARG A 13 9.93 6.17 -3.02
C ARG A 13 9.04 7.10 -2.22
N HIS A 14 8.22 7.92 -2.88
CA HIS A 14 7.31 8.86 -2.23
C HIS A 14 6.26 8.12 -1.38
N ILE A 15 5.50 7.20 -1.97
CA ILE A 15 4.45 6.46 -1.24
C ILE A 15 5.01 5.54 -0.16
N SER A 16 6.17 4.90 -0.41
CA SER A 16 6.81 4.06 0.60
C SER A 16 7.39 4.87 1.75
N SER A 17 7.86 6.12 1.54
CA SER A 17 8.25 7.02 2.63
C SER A 17 7.07 7.36 3.51
N ALA A 18 5.94 7.73 2.92
CA ALA A 18 4.70 8.02 3.65
C ALA A 18 4.23 6.82 4.49
N LEU A 19 4.39 5.59 3.97
CA LEU A 19 4.06 4.35 4.68
C LEU A 19 5.05 4.10 5.84
N LEU A 20 6.37 4.24 5.60
CA LEU A 20 7.41 4.06 6.61
C LEU A 20 7.25 4.97 7.82
N GLU A 21 6.85 6.23 7.62
CA GLU A 21 6.59 7.18 8.70
C GLU A 21 5.46 6.72 9.66
N ARG A 22 4.62 5.82 9.21
CA ARG A 22 3.46 5.32 9.96
C ARG A 22 3.73 4.00 10.67
N LEU A 23 4.81 3.32 10.34
CA LEU A 23 5.19 2.03 10.92
C LEU A 23 6.23 2.20 12.05
N PRO A 24 6.24 1.31 13.04
CA PRO A 24 7.27 1.32 14.07
C PRO A 24 8.62 0.91 13.47
N ARG A 25 9.70 1.53 13.93
CA ARG A 25 11.08 1.19 13.52
C ARG A 25 11.63 0.05 14.39
N GLY A 26 12.58 -0.72 13.83
CA GLY A 26 13.28 -1.76 14.56
C GLY A 26 12.37 -2.89 15.06
N LYS A 27 11.28 -3.18 14.38
CA LYS A 27 10.27 -4.18 14.74
C LYS A 27 10.15 -5.25 13.67
N TYR A 28 9.44 -6.34 14.00
CA TYR A 28 9.20 -7.45 13.08
C TYR A 28 7.95 -7.17 12.25
N LEU A 29 8.15 -7.04 10.93
CA LEU A 29 7.14 -6.65 9.95
C LEU A 29 6.75 -7.82 9.03
N LEU A 30 5.48 -7.89 8.66
CA LEU A 30 5.02 -8.62 7.49
C LEU A 30 4.65 -7.62 6.38
N ASP A 31 5.25 -7.79 5.17
CA ASP A 31 4.90 -7.01 3.99
C ASP A 31 4.00 -7.83 3.06
N LEU A 32 2.72 -7.47 2.98
CA LEU A 32 1.69 -8.15 2.18
C LEU A 32 1.69 -7.61 0.74
N GLY A 33 1.88 -8.51 -0.23
CA GLY A 33 2.09 -8.14 -1.62
C GLY A 33 3.46 -7.47 -1.80
N CYS A 34 4.51 -8.07 -1.23
CA CYS A 34 5.85 -7.49 -1.16
C CYS A 34 6.51 -7.25 -2.52
N GLY A 35 5.96 -7.84 -3.60
CA GLY A 35 6.49 -7.71 -4.95
C GLY A 35 7.97 -8.11 -5.01
N THR A 36 8.82 -7.20 -5.47
CA THR A 36 10.27 -7.41 -5.59
C THR A 36 11.06 -7.00 -4.34
N GLY A 37 10.41 -6.81 -3.19
CA GLY A 37 11.05 -6.50 -1.91
C GLY A 37 11.55 -5.05 -1.74
N LEU A 38 11.18 -4.14 -2.65
CA LEU A 38 11.67 -2.75 -2.60
C LEU A 38 11.31 -2.03 -1.30
N PHE A 39 10.11 -2.27 -0.77
CA PHE A 39 9.67 -1.67 0.48
C PHE A 39 10.41 -2.29 1.67
N MET A 40 10.52 -3.62 1.71
CA MET A 40 11.21 -4.35 2.78
C MET A 40 12.65 -3.89 2.96
N ARG A 41 13.41 -3.71 1.86
CA ARG A 41 14.77 -3.17 1.91
C ARG A 41 14.83 -1.81 2.62
N ARG A 42 13.90 -0.92 2.32
CA ARG A 42 13.81 0.39 2.98
C ARG A 42 13.41 0.29 4.44
N TYR A 43 12.54 -0.68 4.78
CA TYR A 43 12.19 -0.93 6.16
C TYR A 43 13.39 -1.45 6.96
N GLY A 44 14.19 -2.36 6.37
CA GLY A 44 15.43 -2.85 6.99
C GLY A 44 16.45 -1.75 7.30
N GLU A 45 16.52 -0.68 6.47
CA GLU A 45 17.34 0.49 6.75
C GLU A 45 16.94 1.20 8.06
N THR A 46 15.75 0.95 8.59
CA THR A 46 15.29 1.45 9.91
C THR A 46 15.68 0.54 11.08
N GLY A 47 16.43 -0.54 10.84
CA GLY A 47 16.81 -1.55 11.82
C GLY A 47 15.73 -2.60 12.10
N GLY A 48 14.67 -2.65 11.29
CA GLY A 48 13.60 -3.65 11.39
C GLY A 48 13.92 -4.91 10.60
N ASP A 49 13.33 -6.02 11.05
CA ASP A 49 13.31 -7.29 10.33
C ASP A 49 11.96 -7.50 9.66
N ALA A 50 11.92 -8.24 8.54
CA ALA A 50 10.68 -8.40 7.79
C ALA A 50 10.59 -9.74 7.05
N ILE A 51 9.35 -10.24 6.94
CA ILE A 51 8.98 -11.29 5.98
C ILE A 51 8.14 -10.67 4.88
N GLY A 52 8.41 -11.02 3.63
CA GLY A 52 7.60 -10.66 2.47
C GLY A 52 6.68 -11.80 2.05
N LEU A 53 5.42 -11.50 1.81
CA LEU A 53 4.46 -12.44 1.23
C LEU A 53 3.94 -11.88 -0.10
N ASP A 54 3.96 -12.71 -1.14
CA ASP A 54 3.37 -12.37 -2.44
C ASP A 54 2.75 -13.62 -3.09
N ILE A 55 1.67 -13.46 -3.83
CA ILE A 55 1.03 -14.56 -4.55
C ILE A 55 1.83 -14.96 -5.80
N SER A 56 2.65 -14.06 -6.33
CA SER A 56 3.42 -14.26 -7.55
C SER A 56 4.78 -14.90 -7.28
N ARG A 57 4.95 -16.14 -7.74
CA ARG A 57 6.23 -16.84 -7.70
C ARG A 57 7.36 -16.02 -8.32
N GLY A 58 7.13 -15.41 -9.48
CA GLY A 58 8.15 -14.59 -10.15
C GLY A 58 8.55 -13.34 -9.37
N MET A 59 7.63 -12.74 -8.58
CA MET A 59 7.95 -11.65 -7.67
C MET A 59 8.84 -12.13 -6.53
N ILE A 60 8.52 -13.26 -5.90
CA ILE A 60 9.31 -13.86 -4.82
C ILE A 60 10.72 -14.22 -5.28
N GLU A 61 10.86 -14.84 -6.47
CA GLU A 61 12.17 -15.18 -7.04
C GLU A 61 13.01 -13.91 -7.28
N ASN A 62 12.41 -12.86 -7.82
CA ASN A 62 13.08 -11.56 -8.00
C ASN A 62 13.45 -10.90 -6.66
N ALA A 63 12.56 -10.97 -5.66
CA ALA A 63 12.80 -10.42 -4.34
C ALA A 63 13.99 -11.09 -3.64
N ARG A 64 14.06 -12.43 -3.67
CA ARG A 64 15.18 -13.21 -3.13
C ARG A 64 16.52 -12.85 -3.79
N GLY A 65 16.53 -12.59 -5.10
CA GLY A 65 17.72 -12.16 -5.82
C GLY A 65 18.18 -10.74 -5.53
N ARG A 66 17.30 -9.87 -5.01
CA ARG A 66 17.57 -8.43 -4.79
C ARG A 66 17.72 -8.02 -3.33
N CYS A 67 17.17 -8.79 -2.42
CA CYS A 67 17.02 -8.41 -1.01
C CYS A 67 17.60 -9.50 -0.10
N ASN A 68 18.93 -9.57 -0.02
CA ASN A 68 19.61 -10.48 0.89
C ASN A 68 19.29 -10.12 2.35
N GLY A 69 19.08 -11.13 3.18
CA GLY A 69 18.82 -10.95 4.61
C GLY A 69 17.34 -10.86 5.00
N PHE A 70 16.42 -10.99 4.03
CA PHE A 70 14.98 -11.08 4.30
C PHE A 70 14.41 -12.43 3.87
N GLU A 71 13.38 -12.87 4.58
CA GLU A 71 12.62 -14.06 4.22
C GLU A 71 11.43 -13.72 3.31
N PHE A 72 11.11 -14.64 2.39
CA PHE A 72 10.01 -14.49 1.45
C PHE A 72 9.23 -15.78 1.35
N CYS A 73 7.90 -15.69 1.44
CA CYS A 73 7.00 -16.80 1.24
C CYS A 73 5.96 -16.49 0.14
N MET A 74 5.51 -17.53 -0.53
CA MET A 74 4.43 -17.45 -1.51
C MET A 74 3.10 -17.76 -0.80
N GLY A 75 2.10 -16.91 -1.01
CA GLY A 75 0.78 -17.08 -0.40
C GLY A 75 -0.18 -15.97 -0.74
N THR A 76 -1.44 -16.16 -0.39
CA THR A 76 -2.46 -15.12 -0.48
C THR A 76 -2.53 -14.31 0.82
N ALA A 77 -2.78 -13.01 0.71
CA ALA A 77 -2.98 -12.15 1.87
C ALA A 77 -4.33 -12.40 2.58
N GLU A 78 -5.22 -13.15 1.97
CA GLU A 78 -6.55 -13.50 2.49
C GLU A 78 -6.55 -14.77 3.35
N GLU A 79 -5.43 -15.54 3.34
CA GLU A 79 -5.22 -16.73 4.18
C GLU A 79 -3.73 -16.80 4.52
N LEU A 80 -3.37 -16.25 5.67
CA LEU A 80 -1.95 -16.05 6.04
C LEU A 80 -1.38 -17.28 6.77
N PRO A 81 -0.26 -17.87 6.29
CA PRO A 81 0.35 -19.08 6.87
C PRO A 81 1.16 -18.76 8.13
N PHE A 82 0.72 -17.85 8.95
CA PHE A 82 1.41 -17.42 10.16
C PHE A 82 0.55 -17.65 11.40
N ARG A 83 1.22 -17.88 12.53
CA ARG A 83 0.58 -18.00 13.84
C ARG A 83 0.00 -16.66 14.28
N ASP A 84 -0.98 -16.74 15.17
CA ASP A 84 -1.54 -15.57 15.84
C ASP A 84 -0.44 -14.77 16.55
N GLN A 85 -0.62 -13.45 16.61
CA GLN A 85 0.22 -12.54 17.39
C GLN A 85 1.73 -12.68 17.12
N THR A 86 2.10 -12.86 15.84
CA THR A 86 3.49 -13.04 15.41
C THR A 86 4.19 -11.70 15.13
N PHE A 87 3.50 -10.77 14.50
CA PHE A 87 4.12 -9.55 13.96
C PHE A 87 3.81 -8.31 14.81
N ASP A 88 4.79 -7.41 14.89
CA ASP A 88 4.62 -6.10 15.50
C ASP A 88 3.95 -5.11 14.54
N ALA A 89 4.17 -5.31 13.25
CA ALA A 89 3.62 -4.45 12.20
C ALA A 89 3.29 -5.22 10.92
N ILE A 90 2.34 -4.67 10.15
CA ILE A 90 1.99 -5.14 8.80
C ILE A 90 1.98 -3.95 7.85
N SER A 91 2.57 -4.14 6.67
CA SER A 91 2.47 -3.23 5.54
C SER A 91 1.73 -3.89 4.37
N CYS A 92 1.03 -3.08 3.58
CA CYS A 92 0.50 -3.47 2.28
C CYS A 92 0.60 -2.26 1.35
N LEU A 93 1.58 -2.29 0.44
CA LEU A 93 1.86 -1.18 -0.46
C LEU A 93 1.37 -1.51 -1.87
N LEU A 94 0.27 -0.90 -2.28
CA LEU A 94 -0.39 -1.02 -3.60
C LEU A 94 -0.97 -2.41 -3.94
N ALA A 95 -0.86 -3.41 -3.07
CA ALA A 95 -1.43 -4.73 -3.30
C ALA A 95 -2.92 -4.81 -2.90
N PHE A 96 -3.39 -3.96 -1.99
CA PHE A 96 -4.76 -3.98 -1.45
C PHE A 96 -5.84 -3.81 -2.54
N SER A 97 -5.55 -3.05 -3.60
CA SER A 97 -6.47 -2.83 -4.74
C SER A 97 -6.76 -4.10 -5.54
N TYR A 98 -5.93 -5.12 -5.44
CA TYR A 98 -6.04 -6.37 -6.20
C TYR A 98 -6.65 -7.52 -5.42
N LEU A 99 -6.96 -7.33 -4.14
CA LEU A 99 -7.54 -8.37 -3.29
C LEU A 99 -8.95 -8.71 -3.72
N THR A 100 -9.30 -9.99 -3.72
CA THR A 100 -10.64 -10.46 -3.97
C THR A 100 -11.55 -10.11 -2.78
N ASN A 101 -11.04 -10.34 -1.57
CA ASN A 101 -11.75 -10.03 -0.33
C ASN A 101 -10.86 -9.25 0.67
N PRO A 102 -10.86 -7.92 0.62
CA PRO A 102 -10.05 -7.09 1.51
C PRO A 102 -10.43 -7.23 3.00
N SER A 103 -11.69 -7.57 3.31
CA SER A 103 -12.11 -7.81 4.69
C SER A 103 -11.44 -9.04 5.29
N TRP A 104 -11.25 -10.10 4.50
CA TRP A 104 -10.53 -11.30 4.95
C TRP A 104 -9.05 -11.00 5.21
N MET A 105 -8.40 -10.23 4.32
CA MET A 105 -7.03 -9.80 4.57
C MET A 105 -6.90 -9.01 5.86
N LEU A 106 -7.81 -8.08 6.14
CA LEU A 106 -7.77 -7.28 7.37
C LEU A 106 -8.06 -8.13 8.60
N ALA A 107 -8.96 -9.11 8.53
CA ALA A 107 -9.22 -10.07 9.63
C ALA A 107 -7.97 -10.92 9.92
N GLU A 108 -7.32 -11.47 8.89
CA GLU A 108 -6.07 -12.20 9.01
C GLU A 108 -4.94 -11.32 9.56
N ALA A 109 -4.82 -10.08 9.07
CA ALA A 109 -3.87 -9.11 9.59
C ALA A 109 -4.13 -8.83 11.08
N SER A 110 -5.39 -8.67 11.48
CA SER A 110 -5.76 -8.51 12.89
C SER A 110 -5.38 -9.74 13.73
N ARG A 111 -5.59 -10.96 13.21
CA ARG A 111 -5.24 -12.21 13.90
C ARG A 111 -3.74 -12.31 14.17
N ILE A 112 -2.90 -12.09 13.16
CA ILE A 112 -1.45 -12.31 13.25
C ILE A 112 -0.67 -11.15 13.87
N LEU A 113 -1.26 -9.97 13.98
CA LEU A 113 -0.66 -8.86 14.74
C LEU A 113 -0.66 -9.15 16.24
N LYS A 114 0.42 -8.80 16.90
CA LYS A 114 0.47 -8.73 18.37
C LYS A 114 -0.51 -7.69 18.90
N PRO A 115 -1.01 -7.82 20.14
CA PRO A 115 -1.74 -6.75 20.81
C PRO A 115 -0.98 -5.42 20.75
N GLY A 116 -1.66 -4.31 20.37
CA GLY A 116 -1.04 -3.01 20.13
C GLY A 116 -0.27 -2.89 18.82
N GLY A 117 -0.14 -3.97 18.05
CA GLY A 117 0.51 -3.98 16.74
C GLY A 117 -0.19 -3.09 15.73
N LYS A 118 0.53 -2.70 14.69
CA LYS A 118 0.08 -1.66 13.75
C LYS A 118 0.02 -2.17 12.32
N ILE A 119 -1.04 -1.83 11.61
CA ILE A 119 -1.16 -2.03 10.17
C ILE A 119 -1.09 -0.69 9.43
N ALA A 120 -0.44 -0.68 8.26
CA ALA A 120 -0.43 0.43 7.34
C ALA A 120 -0.65 -0.07 5.90
N VAL A 121 -1.67 0.46 5.24
CA VAL A 121 -2.08 0.10 3.87
C VAL A 121 -2.03 1.34 3.00
N CYS A 122 -1.32 1.28 1.88
CA CYS A 122 -1.38 2.29 0.84
C CYS A 122 -2.02 1.68 -0.41
N THR A 123 -3.14 2.24 -0.86
CA THR A 123 -3.94 1.71 -1.97
C THR A 123 -4.44 2.83 -2.89
N LEU A 124 -5.16 2.47 -3.95
CA LEU A 124 -5.69 3.42 -4.92
C LEU A 124 -6.90 4.18 -4.37
N SER A 125 -6.91 5.51 -4.57
CA SER A 125 -7.97 6.40 -4.14
C SER A 125 -9.04 6.57 -5.22
N ARG A 126 -10.31 6.51 -4.84
CA ARG A 126 -11.42 6.95 -5.69
C ARG A 126 -11.48 8.48 -5.65
N THR A 127 -11.04 9.12 -6.71
CA THR A 127 -11.06 10.59 -6.87
C THR A 127 -11.98 10.95 -8.04
N MET A 128 -12.34 12.23 -8.16
CA MET A 128 -13.03 12.69 -9.39
C MET A 128 -12.20 12.36 -10.64
N LEU A 129 -10.88 12.46 -10.54
CA LEU A 129 -9.97 12.17 -11.64
C LEU A 129 -9.96 10.68 -12.00
N THR A 130 -9.94 9.78 -11.01
CA THR A 130 -10.04 8.32 -11.25
C THR A 130 -11.43 7.90 -11.70
N SER A 131 -12.48 8.61 -11.31
CA SER A 131 -13.86 8.35 -11.78
C SER A 131 -14.09 8.76 -13.23
N LEU A 132 -13.32 9.72 -13.74
CA LEU A 132 -13.37 10.15 -15.14
C LEU A 132 -12.53 9.24 -16.07
N VAL A 133 -11.66 8.41 -15.50
CA VAL A 133 -10.78 7.51 -16.27
C VAL A 133 -11.56 6.62 -17.25
N PRO A 134 -12.68 5.96 -16.90
CA PRO A 134 -13.44 5.16 -17.86
C PRO A 134 -14.00 5.97 -19.05
N ALA A 135 -14.38 7.24 -18.80
CA ALA A 135 -14.87 8.12 -19.87
C ALA A 135 -13.72 8.60 -20.77
N ILE A 136 -12.56 8.87 -20.19
CA ILE A 136 -11.34 9.25 -20.93
C ILE A 136 -10.83 8.07 -21.77
N TYR A 137 -10.95 6.82 -21.28
CA TYR A 137 -10.63 5.61 -22.05
C TYR A 137 -11.52 5.45 -23.27
N ARG A 138 -12.84 5.57 -23.12
CA ARG A 138 -13.78 5.51 -24.26
C ARG A 138 -13.48 6.60 -25.29
N LEU A 139 -13.06 7.77 -24.85
CA LEU A 139 -12.65 8.86 -25.76
C LEU A 139 -11.27 8.59 -26.38
N GLY A 140 -10.35 7.98 -25.62
CA GLY A 140 -9.00 7.59 -26.07
C GLY A 140 -9.00 6.48 -27.11
N GLU A 141 -9.95 5.53 -27.04
CA GLU A 141 -10.16 4.52 -28.07
C GLU A 141 -10.58 5.14 -29.42
N LEU A 142 -11.33 6.25 -29.37
CA LEU A 142 -11.72 7.02 -30.55
C LEU A 142 -10.58 7.80 -31.22
N ILE A 143 -9.47 8.05 -30.49
CA ILE A 143 -8.31 8.85 -30.96
C ILE A 143 -6.99 8.07 -30.90
N ASP A 144 -7.04 6.73 -30.90
CA ASP A 144 -5.88 5.82 -30.92
C ASP A 144 -4.78 6.14 -29.87
N VAL A 145 -5.16 6.68 -28.73
CA VAL A 145 -4.26 6.85 -27.57
C VAL A 145 -4.25 5.56 -26.75
N ARG A 146 -3.51 4.58 -27.24
CA ARG A 146 -3.22 3.34 -26.51
C ARG A 146 -2.26 3.60 -25.36
N HIS A 147 -2.55 3.02 -24.18
CA HIS A 147 -1.71 2.89 -23.01
C HIS A 147 -1.79 4.01 -21.95
N ILE A 148 -2.92 4.07 -21.28
CA ILE A 148 -2.93 4.45 -19.89
C ILE A 148 -3.45 3.21 -19.14
N GLY A 149 -2.52 2.43 -18.49
CA GLY A 149 -2.85 1.17 -17.82
C GLY A 149 -3.57 1.40 -16.49
N VAL A 150 -4.82 1.80 -16.55
CA VAL A 150 -5.76 1.89 -15.43
C VAL A 150 -6.98 1.08 -15.84
N GLY A 151 -7.24 -0.03 -15.16
CA GLY A 151 -8.45 -0.83 -15.35
C GLY A 151 -8.31 -2.21 -15.97
N ASP A 152 -7.16 -2.59 -16.54
CA ASP A 152 -6.98 -3.91 -17.16
C ASP A 152 -6.87 -5.09 -16.17
N PHE A 153 -6.74 -4.81 -14.86
CA PHE A 153 -6.48 -5.83 -13.84
C PHE A 153 -7.56 -5.96 -12.75
N GLY A 154 -8.75 -5.36 -12.93
CA GLY A 154 -9.79 -5.42 -11.91
C GLY A 154 -9.44 -4.65 -10.62
N GLU A 155 -8.62 -3.61 -10.72
CA GLU A 155 -8.21 -2.76 -9.61
C GLU A 155 -9.41 -2.11 -8.91
N ARG A 156 -9.45 -2.18 -7.58
CA ARG A 156 -10.45 -1.50 -6.76
C ARG A 156 -9.93 -0.17 -6.26
N TYR A 157 -10.78 0.84 -6.29
CA TYR A 157 -10.51 2.19 -5.78
C TYR A 157 -11.36 2.42 -4.55
N TYR A 158 -10.77 3.01 -3.52
CA TYR A 158 -11.39 3.20 -2.22
C TYR A 158 -11.59 4.68 -1.89
N THR A 159 -12.63 4.98 -1.14
CA THR A 159 -12.80 6.25 -0.44
C THR A 159 -12.21 6.18 0.96
N GLU A 160 -12.06 7.33 1.61
CA GLU A 160 -11.60 7.41 3.00
C GLU A 160 -12.57 6.70 3.94
N ASP A 161 -13.88 6.89 3.75
CA ASP A 161 -14.92 6.27 4.57
C ASP A 161 -14.94 4.76 4.41
N GLU A 162 -14.81 4.24 3.19
CA GLU A 162 -14.71 2.80 2.94
C GLU A 162 -13.50 2.19 3.68
N MET A 163 -12.35 2.87 3.70
CA MET A 163 -11.18 2.38 4.43
C MET A 163 -11.41 2.41 5.95
N VAL A 164 -12.07 3.46 6.48
CA VAL A 164 -12.42 3.54 7.91
C VAL A 164 -13.35 2.40 8.29
N ILE A 165 -14.39 2.13 7.48
CA ILE A 165 -15.35 1.04 7.74
C ILE A 165 -14.65 -0.31 7.74
N LEU A 166 -13.88 -0.62 6.69
CA LEU A 166 -13.17 -1.90 6.56
C LEU A 166 -12.22 -2.16 7.75
N PHE A 167 -11.47 -1.14 8.18
CA PHE A 167 -10.57 -1.28 9.33
C PHE A 167 -11.32 -1.44 10.65
N SER A 168 -12.43 -0.70 10.83
CA SER A 168 -13.26 -0.80 12.03
C SER A 168 -13.92 -2.17 12.16
N GLU A 169 -14.47 -2.72 11.06
CA GLU A 169 -15.08 -4.04 11.01
C GLU A 169 -14.08 -5.17 11.32
N ALA A 170 -12.80 -4.98 10.95
CA ALA A 170 -11.72 -5.91 11.30
C ALA A 170 -11.20 -5.74 12.75
N GLY A 171 -11.81 -4.85 13.54
CA GLY A 171 -11.48 -4.63 14.96
C GLY A 171 -10.26 -3.74 15.21
N PHE A 172 -9.82 -2.98 14.22
CA PHE A 172 -8.76 -1.98 14.42
C PHE A 172 -9.32 -0.70 15.06
N HIS A 173 -8.51 -0.04 15.87
CA HIS A 173 -8.77 1.28 16.44
C HIS A 173 -7.65 2.27 16.05
N ASP A 174 -7.72 3.53 16.50
CA ASP A 174 -6.80 4.62 16.11
C ASP A 174 -6.66 4.72 14.60
N ILE A 175 -7.78 4.53 13.88
CA ILE A 175 -7.79 4.52 12.43
C ILE A 175 -7.51 5.95 11.93
N ARG A 176 -6.50 6.06 11.08
CA ARG A 176 -6.16 7.33 10.41
C ARG A 176 -6.04 7.09 8.93
N VAL A 177 -6.74 7.91 8.16
CA VAL A 177 -6.73 7.85 6.71
C VAL A 177 -6.23 9.20 6.19
N LYS A 178 -5.31 9.14 5.23
CA LYS A 178 -4.76 10.32 4.55
C LYS A 178 -4.60 10.03 3.07
N ARG A 179 -4.91 10.99 2.23
CA ARG A 179 -4.60 10.94 0.81
C ARG A 179 -3.15 11.33 0.57
N VAL A 180 -2.48 10.61 -0.33
CA VAL A 180 -1.06 10.80 -0.64
C VAL A 180 -0.82 10.63 -2.13
N SER A 181 0.25 11.22 -2.63
CA SER A 181 0.72 11.14 -4.01
C SER A 181 -0.22 11.75 -5.05
N PHE A 182 0.23 12.82 -5.64
CA PHE A 182 -0.41 13.49 -6.78
C PHE A 182 0.24 13.09 -8.11
N ALA A 183 1.56 12.92 -8.15
CA ALA A 183 2.29 12.52 -9.34
C ALA A 183 2.19 11.01 -9.57
N HIS A 184 1.30 10.58 -10.47
CA HIS A 184 1.13 9.19 -10.81
C HIS A 184 2.02 8.77 -11.99
N ILE A 185 2.47 7.50 -11.99
CA ILE A 185 3.42 6.96 -12.99
C ILE A 185 2.85 6.87 -14.42
N SER A 186 1.54 7.00 -14.61
CA SER A 186 0.90 7.06 -15.92
C SER A 186 1.07 8.41 -16.62
N LEU A 187 1.53 9.43 -15.91
CA LEU A 187 1.80 10.75 -16.50
C LEU A 187 3.03 10.69 -17.42
N LYS A 188 3.04 11.51 -18.48
CA LYS A 188 4.25 11.72 -19.29
C LYS A 188 5.34 12.39 -18.44
N LYS A 189 6.63 12.08 -18.70
CA LYS A 189 7.77 12.54 -17.88
C LYS A 189 7.73 14.04 -17.52
N PRO A 190 7.52 14.99 -18.45
CA PRO A 190 7.49 16.40 -18.10
C PRO A 190 6.34 16.76 -17.15
N ILE A 191 5.17 16.17 -17.35
CA ILE A 191 3.99 16.41 -16.50
C ILE A 191 4.22 15.78 -15.11
N PHE A 192 4.80 14.58 -15.07
CA PHE A 192 5.16 13.91 -13.82
C PHE A 192 6.10 14.75 -12.95
N GLU A 193 7.15 15.35 -13.55
CA GLU A 193 8.10 16.18 -12.81
C GLU A 193 7.44 17.45 -12.24
N ILE A 194 6.52 18.06 -12.98
CA ILE A 194 5.74 19.21 -12.47
C ILE A 194 4.82 18.74 -11.33
N ALA A 195 4.06 17.67 -11.54
CA ALA A 195 3.16 17.11 -10.55
C ALA A 195 3.90 16.74 -9.26
N ARG A 196 5.10 16.13 -9.37
CA ARG A 196 5.95 15.77 -8.23
C ARG A 196 6.38 16.99 -7.41
N LYS A 197 6.71 18.10 -8.06
CA LYS A 197 7.04 19.36 -7.36
C LYS A 197 5.82 19.95 -6.64
N MET A 198 4.63 19.67 -7.15
CA MET A 198 3.38 20.15 -6.55
C MET A 198 2.83 19.21 -5.45
N GLU A 199 3.37 18.00 -5.28
CA GLU A 199 2.88 17.02 -4.30
C GLU A 199 2.65 17.61 -2.91
N PRO A 200 3.62 18.32 -2.27
CA PRO A 200 3.42 18.84 -0.93
C PRO A 200 2.26 19.84 -0.84
N PHE A 201 2.09 20.67 -1.87
CA PHE A 201 0.98 21.62 -1.95
C PHE A 201 -0.36 20.91 -2.13
N VAL A 202 -0.43 19.97 -3.07
CA VAL A 202 -1.66 19.22 -3.37
C VAL A 202 -2.09 18.38 -2.17
N GLU A 203 -1.18 17.64 -1.54
CA GLU A 203 -1.50 16.81 -0.38
C GLU A 203 -1.99 17.63 0.83
N GLN A 204 -1.57 18.89 0.97
CA GLN A 204 -1.99 19.76 2.06
C GLN A 204 -3.25 20.57 1.75
N ARG A 205 -3.40 21.07 0.53
CA ARG A 205 -4.44 22.02 0.16
C ARG A 205 -5.55 21.44 -0.71
N MET A 206 -5.25 20.38 -1.48
CA MET A 206 -6.17 19.77 -2.44
C MET A 206 -6.11 18.24 -2.38
N PRO A 207 -6.23 17.61 -1.21
CA PRO A 207 -6.03 16.16 -1.05
C PRO A 207 -6.97 15.32 -1.92
N SER A 208 -8.13 15.86 -2.32
CA SER A 208 -9.07 15.21 -3.23
C SER A 208 -8.48 14.86 -4.60
N LEU A 209 -7.35 15.45 -4.99
CA LEU A 209 -6.64 15.16 -6.23
C LEU A 209 -5.60 14.06 -6.09
N ALA A 210 -5.29 13.60 -4.89
CA ALA A 210 -4.28 12.57 -4.65
C ALA A 210 -4.77 11.18 -5.08
N TYR A 211 -3.89 10.43 -5.73
CA TYR A 211 -4.20 9.13 -6.34
C TYR A 211 -4.22 7.96 -5.35
N ASN A 212 -3.58 8.10 -4.19
CA ASN A 212 -3.47 7.04 -3.22
C ASN A 212 -4.11 7.42 -1.89
N ILE A 213 -4.59 6.41 -1.18
CA ILE A 213 -5.02 6.48 0.23
C ILE A 213 -4.03 5.69 1.07
N LEU A 214 -3.57 6.30 2.14
CA LEU A 214 -2.80 5.68 3.20
C LEU A 214 -3.67 5.55 4.44
N ALA A 215 -4.05 4.33 4.77
CA ALA A 215 -4.83 4.00 5.96
C ALA A 215 -3.94 3.28 6.99
N THR A 216 -4.11 3.61 8.25
CA THR A 216 -3.43 2.94 9.39
C THR A 216 -4.42 2.61 10.47
N GLY A 217 -4.15 1.50 11.19
CA GLY A 217 -4.92 1.10 12.37
C GLY A 217 -4.03 0.39 13.38
N ARG A 218 -4.50 0.29 14.61
CA ARG A 218 -3.88 -0.50 15.68
C ARG A 218 -4.78 -1.64 16.10
N LYS A 219 -4.20 -2.81 16.33
CA LYS A 219 -4.90 -3.89 17.04
C LYS A 219 -5.05 -3.50 18.52
N PRO A 220 -6.22 -3.74 19.15
CA PRO A 220 -6.38 -3.50 20.59
C PRO A 220 -5.26 -4.16 21.43
N GLY A 221 -4.78 -3.46 22.43
CA GLY A 221 -3.89 -4.02 23.45
C GLY A 221 -4.60 -5.05 24.32
N LEU A 222 -3.86 -5.81 25.11
CA LEU A 222 -4.46 -6.66 26.14
C LEU A 222 -5.19 -5.76 27.16
N ILE A 223 -6.36 -6.25 27.65
CA ILE A 223 -7.13 -5.54 28.69
C ILE A 223 -6.22 -5.38 29.91
N GLY A 224 -5.67 -4.20 30.11
CA GLY A 224 -4.69 -3.88 31.17
C GLY A 224 -3.73 -2.76 30.78
N ASP A 225 -3.56 -2.46 29.52
CA ASP A 225 -2.65 -1.43 29.01
C ASP A 225 -3.38 -0.08 28.78
N ARG A 226 -4.23 0.30 29.73
CA ARG A 226 -4.67 1.69 29.85
C ARG A 226 -3.56 2.40 30.63
N GLY A 227 -2.59 2.92 29.87
CA GLY A 227 -1.65 3.89 30.43
C GLY A 227 -2.40 5.10 31.02
N PRO A 228 -1.77 5.78 31.96
CA PRO A 228 -2.36 6.84 32.75
C PRO A 228 -2.83 8.01 31.93
#